data_b934f9c121ba0d1c6a239ad104fbfdbf
#
_entry.id   b934f9c121ba0d1c6a239ad104fbfdbf
#
_cell.length_a   1.000
_cell.length_b   1.000
_cell.length_c   1.000
_cell.angle_alpha   90.00
_cell.angle_beta   90.00
_cell.angle_gamma   90.00
#
_symmetry.space_group_name_H-M   'P 1'
#
loop_
_entity.id
_entity.type
_entity.pdbx_description
1 polymer ?
#
loop_
_entity_poly.entity_id
_entity_poly.type
_entity_poly.pdbx_seq_one_letter_code
_entity_poly.pdbx_strand_id
1 'polypeptide(L)'
;MVAPDSHFLESWNDHEPIDNSFSFAQPTITNIFDTRQHQDSFLKWSGEKTNYFSFIKNNWRKKQILTNSDEPFQIFWDKLLHDGVAEFIDDNKSINLLSTNSSKFLSKISSDINSMIDDDNSSGFELNLYQNLTVSDGIQANNPWLQEMPDPISKVCWDNYISVNPKDANKLNIKTDNGTMTTNLLVLSLNGIDYEIPAIIQPGQAEGTIGLALGYGRELAGPVGDNVGVNAFSIIDSSNKYQNLVINNVSISNSGKEYRIAQTQTHHTIMARESVIQETTLDEYKKDVYAGKYQFKVATSQGKKKPEEVTLWDGHEYPNHHWVMSVDLNACTGCGACTVACQVENNVPVVGKEEVLNRREMAWLRIDRYYSSDADVEDLQGLEIAAENPEVTFQPMMCQHCNNAPCETVCPVAATTHSTEGLNQMTYNRCIGTRYCANNCPYKVRRFNWFKYHDNAQFDKNITMNNDLGKMVLNPDVTVRSRGVMEKCSFCVQKIQQGKLVARSEKRELKDGDVSTACST
;
A
#
# COMPACT_ATOMS: atom_id res chain seq x y z
N MET A 1 15.54 6.03 31.94
CA MET A 1 14.47 5.08 32.36
C MET A 1 13.54 4.94 31.16
N VAL A 2 13.26 3.74 30.73
CA VAL A 2 12.31 3.46 29.63
C VAL A 2 11.02 2.96 30.27
N ALA A 3 9.88 3.54 29.90
CA ALA A 3 8.55 3.11 30.31
C ALA A 3 7.81 2.64 29.04
N PRO A 4 7.87 1.35 28.73
CA PRO A 4 7.27 0.83 27.51
C PRO A 4 5.75 1.00 27.51
N ASP A 5 5.21 1.52 26.42
CA ASP A 5 3.77 1.70 26.23
C ASP A 5 3.10 0.39 25.81
N SER A 6 1.80 0.28 26.10
CA SER A 6 0.97 -0.83 25.63
C SER A 6 0.48 -0.59 24.21
N HIS A 7 0.27 -1.66 23.47
CA HIS A 7 -0.34 -1.59 22.15
C HIS A 7 -1.81 -1.10 22.26
N PHE A 8 -2.33 -0.46 21.20
CA PHE A 8 -3.71 0.03 21.22
C PHE A 8 -4.76 -1.09 21.43
N LEU A 9 -4.48 -2.33 20.99
CA LEU A 9 -5.33 -3.50 21.27
C LEU A 9 -5.32 -3.95 22.73
N GLU A 10 -4.38 -3.45 23.55
CA GLU A 10 -4.19 -3.75 24.97
C GLU A 10 -4.68 -2.60 25.88
N SER A 11 -5.16 -1.50 25.28
CA SER A 11 -5.36 -0.22 25.96
C SER A 11 -6.79 0.27 25.88
N TRP A 12 -7.23 0.96 26.95
CA TRP A 12 -8.45 1.74 26.95
C TRP A 12 -8.18 3.14 26.42
N ASN A 13 -9.10 3.66 25.60
CA ASN A 13 -9.05 5.07 25.19
C ASN A 13 -10.43 5.60 24.81
N ASP A 14 -10.56 6.93 24.82
CA ASP A 14 -11.67 7.66 24.22
C ASP A 14 -11.12 8.84 23.43
N HIS A 15 -11.75 9.16 22.33
CA HIS A 15 -11.35 10.22 21.41
C HIS A 15 -12.55 11.10 21.08
N GLU A 16 -12.31 12.37 20.90
CA GLU A 16 -13.28 13.33 20.40
C GLU A 16 -12.76 13.94 19.09
N PRO A 17 -12.84 13.21 17.96
CA PRO A 17 -12.30 13.68 16.68
C PRO A 17 -13.05 14.89 16.12
N ILE A 18 -14.31 15.01 16.45
CA ILE A 18 -15.18 16.14 16.12
C ILE A 18 -15.91 16.55 17.39
N ASP A 19 -16.14 17.83 17.57
CA ASP A 19 -16.85 18.36 18.75
C ASP A 19 -18.18 17.62 19.00
N ASN A 20 -18.34 17.09 20.21
CA ASN A 20 -19.47 16.25 20.63
C ASN A 20 -19.63 14.88 19.95
N SER A 21 -18.67 14.43 19.15
CA SER A 21 -18.63 13.08 18.60
C SER A 21 -17.48 12.31 19.22
N PHE A 22 -17.78 11.24 19.92
CA PHE A 22 -16.81 10.45 20.69
C PHE A 22 -16.71 9.05 20.14
N SER A 23 -15.50 8.49 20.16
CA SER A 23 -15.23 7.09 19.86
C SER A 23 -14.49 6.43 21.02
N PHE A 24 -14.70 5.11 21.20
CA PHE A 24 -14.13 4.34 22.29
C PHE A 24 -13.23 3.23 21.73
N ALA A 25 -12.06 3.06 22.36
CA ALA A 25 -11.20 1.91 22.17
C ALA A 25 -11.20 1.07 23.44
N GLN A 26 -11.47 -0.23 23.30
CA GLN A 26 -11.44 -1.21 24.38
C GLN A 26 -10.30 -2.19 24.15
N PRO A 27 -9.59 -2.65 25.19
CA PRO A 27 -8.60 -3.70 25.02
C PRO A 27 -9.27 -4.99 24.54
N THR A 28 -8.81 -5.51 23.43
CA THR A 28 -9.28 -6.79 22.85
C THR A 28 -8.42 -7.96 23.26
N ILE A 29 -7.19 -7.68 23.71
CA ILE A 29 -6.24 -8.65 24.24
C ILE A 29 -5.64 -8.16 25.56
N THR A 30 -5.11 -9.08 26.35
CA THR A 30 -4.27 -8.75 27.51
C THR A 30 -2.87 -8.37 27.05
N ASN A 31 -2.15 -7.60 27.87
CA ASN A 31 -0.77 -7.23 27.59
C ASN A 31 0.09 -8.47 27.31
N ILE A 32 0.76 -8.49 26.19
CA ILE A 32 1.69 -9.57 25.79
C ILE A 32 3.03 -9.40 26.51
N PHE A 33 3.44 -8.16 26.75
CA PHE A 33 4.69 -7.79 27.41
C PHE A 33 4.44 -7.03 28.70
N ASP A 34 5.46 -6.85 29.51
CA ASP A 34 5.42 -5.99 30.70
C ASP A 34 5.39 -4.50 30.27
N THR A 35 4.25 -4.10 29.74
CA THR A 35 3.97 -2.74 29.27
C THR A 35 2.86 -2.12 30.10
N ARG A 36 2.75 -0.80 30.03
CA ARG A 36 1.69 -0.04 30.68
C ARG A 36 1.33 1.14 29.80
N GLN A 37 0.04 1.31 29.51
CA GLN A 37 -0.41 2.43 28.68
C GLN A 37 0.04 3.78 29.27
N HIS A 38 0.42 4.69 28.39
CA HIS A 38 1.05 5.96 28.80
C HIS A 38 0.16 6.81 29.71
N GLN A 39 -1.16 6.77 29.55
CA GLN A 39 -2.10 7.48 30.41
C GLN A 39 -2.03 6.99 31.88
N ASP A 40 -1.91 5.67 32.11
CA ASP A 40 -1.69 5.12 33.46
C ASP A 40 -0.33 5.55 34.03
N SER A 41 0.67 5.68 33.15
CA SER A 41 1.98 6.18 33.54
C SER A 41 1.92 7.64 33.98
N PHE A 42 1.20 8.49 33.24
CA PHE A 42 0.97 9.90 33.60
C PHE A 42 0.18 10.06 34.88
N LEU A 43 -0.91 9.30 35.07
CA LEU A 43 -1.69 9.31 36.33
C LEU A 43 -0.80 8.95 37.53
N LYS A 44 0.02 7.89 37.39
CA LYS A 44 0.94 7.48 38.44
C LYS A 44 2.01 8.53 38.74
N TRP A 45 2.55 9.17 37.74
CA TRP A 45 3.57 10.21 37.92
C TRP A 45 3.01 11.52 38.46
N SER A 46 1.73 11.82 38.20
CA SER A 46 1.00 12.95 38.83
C SER A 46 0.59 12.70 40.29
N GLY A 47 0.81 11.48 40.80
CA GLY A 47 0.46 11.11 42.15
C GLY A 47 -0.98 10.57 42.33
N GLU A 48 -1.69 10.38 41.21
CA GLU A 48 -3.04 9.81 41.23
C GLU A 48 -2.98 8.30 41.53
N LYS A 49 -3.93 7.82 42.33
CA LYS A 49 -4.03 6.40 42.71
C LYS A 49 -5.00 5.60 41.82
N THR A 50 -5.66 6.26 40.88
CA THR A 50 -6.63 5.66 39.99
C THR A 50 -5.93 5.13 38.74
N ASN A 51 -6.51 4.10 38.07
CA ASN A 51 -6.09 3.70 36.74
C ASN A 51 -6.89 4.44 35.66
N TYR A 52 -6.39 4.40 34.41
CA TYR A 52 -6.99 5.17 33.32
C TYR A 52 -8.41 4.72 32.98
N PHE A 53 -8.73 3.43 33.06
CA PHE A 53 -10.09 2.93 32.88
C PHE A 53 -11.07 3.59 33.89
N SER A 54 -10.70 3.62 35.16
CA SER A 54 -11.52 4.27 36.18
C SER A 54 -11.61 5.78 35.99
N PHE A 55 -10.54 6.39 35.50
CA PHE A 55 -10.49 7.81 35.14
C PHE A 55 -11.49 8.14 34.02
N ILE A 56 -11.44 7.41 32.89
CA ILE A 56 -12.39 7.55 31.77
C ILE A 56 -13.82 7.35 32.27
N LYS A 57 -14.08 6.25 32.99
CA LYS A 57 -15.41 5.93 33.51
C LYS A 57 -15.97 7.03 34.41
N ASN A 58 -15.14 7.64 35.25
CA ASN A 58 -15.55 8.76 36.10
C ASN A 58 -15.80 10.05 35.28
N ASN A 59 -15.03 10.31 34.26
CA ASN A 59 -15.27 11.44 33.35
C ASN A 59 -16.60 11.29 32.61
N TRP A 60 -16.90 10.09 32.13
CA TRP A 60 -18.17 9.80 31.45
C TRP A 60 -19.37 9.88 32.39
N ARG A 61 -19.20 9.53 33.68
CA ARG A 61 -20.24 9.76 34.67
C ARG A 61 -20.56 11.25 34.84
N LYS A 62 -19.55 12.12 34.78
CA LYS A 62 -19.77 13.58 34.83
C LYS A 62 -20.42 14.07 33.51
N LYS A 63 -20.01 13.55 32.36
CA LYS A 63 -20.63 13.90 31.07
C LYS A 63 -22.10 13.47 31.00
N GLN A 64 -22.46 12.29 31.49
CA GLN A 64 -23.86 11.85 31.56
C GLN A 64 -24.77 12.86 32.32
N ILE A 65 -24.30 13.42 33.42
CA ILE A 65 -25.05 14.44 34.17
C ILE A 65 -25.34 15.66 33.28
N LEU A 66 -24.42 16.03 32.40
CA LEU A 66 -24.59 17.16 31.48
C LEU A 66 -25.57 16.85 30.33
N THR A 67 -25.81 15.58 30.03
CA THR A 67 -26.75 15.16 28.99
C THR A 67 -28.18 15.01 29.44
N ASN A 68 -28.49 15.29 30.74
CA ASN A 68 -29.81 15.10 31.35
C ASN A 68 -30.40 13.68 31.16
N SER A 69 -29.57 12.67 31.06
CA SER A 69 -30.00 11.29 30.93
C SER A 69 -30.40 10.73 32.30
N ASP A 70 -31.65 10.30 32.46
CA ASP A 70 -32.18 9.68 33.70
C ASP A 70 -31.82 8.19 33.83
N GLU A 71 -31.09 7.61 32.87
CA GLU A 71 -30.67 6.21 32.93
C GLU A 71 -29.63 5.97 34.04
N PRO A 72 -29.66 4.81 34.71
CA PRO A 72 -28.57 4.41 35.59
C PRO A 72 -27.23 4.41 34.85
N PHE A 73 -26.20 5.00 35.47
CA PHE A 73 -24.90 5.18 34.82
C PHE A 73 -24.32 3.89 34.21
N GLN A 74 -24.54 2.73 34.85
CA GLN A 74 -24.01 1.47 34.32
C GLN A 74 -24.65 1.10 32.97
N ILE A 75 -25.96 1.32 32.82
CA ILE A 75 -26.67 1.05 31.55
C ILE A 75 -26.18 2.01 30.46
N PHE A 76 -26.05 3.29 30.78
CA PHE A 76 -25.49 4.29 29.90
C PHE A 76 -24.08 3.93 29.46
N TRP A 77 -23.21 3.55 30.42
CA TRP A 77 -21.83 3.13 30.12
C TRP A 77 -21.76 1.89 29.24
N ASP A 78 -22.56 0.87 29.52
CA ASP A 78 -22.57 -0.38 28.74
C ASP A 78 -23.06 -0.15 27.30
N LYS A 79 -24.02 0.77 27.09
CA LYS A 79 -24.42 1.21 25.75
C LYS A 79 -23.28 1.88 24.99
N LEU A 80 -22.58 2.83 25.62
CA LEU A 80 -21.44 3.52 25.01
C LEU A 80 -20.36 2.53 24.55
N LEU A 81 -20.06 1.53 25.39
CA LEU A 81 -19.09 0.50 25.06
C LEU A 81 -19.56 -0.45 23.96
N HIS A 82 -20.86 -0.79 23.97
CA HIS A 82 -21.46 -1.64 22.94
C HIS A 82 -21.45 -0.97 21.57
N ASP A 83 -21.84 0.30 21.52
CA ASP A 83 -21.97 1.04 20.27
C ASP A 83 -20.61 1.54 19.76
N GLY A 84 -19.63 1.70 20.66
CA GLY A 84 -18.27 2.15 20.35
C GLY A 84 -18.16 3.62 19.94
N VAL A 85 -19.29 4.29 19.76
CA VAL A 85 -19.41 5.71 19.40
C VAL A 85 -20.53 6.38 20.20
N ALA A 86 -20.41 7.69 20.42
CA ALA A 86 -21.47 8.51 21.01
C ALA A 86 -21.48 9.88 20.34
N GLU A 87 -22.67 10.34 19.98
CA GLU A 87 -22.88 11.68 19.43
C GLU A 87 -23.85 12.45 20.34
N PHE A 88 -23.46 13.65 20.73
CA PHE A 88 -24.29 14.55 21.52
C PHE A 88 -24.62 15.77 20.69
N ILE A 89 -25.88 15.87 20.27
CA ILE A 89 -26.36 17.02 19.48
C ILE A 89 -26.56 18.20 20.46
N ASP A 90 -25.77 19.24 20.31
CA ASP A 90 -25.96 20.50 21.00
C ASP A 90 -26.62 21.49 20.03
N ASP A 91 -27.97 21.53 20.06
CA ASP A 91 -28.78 22.42 19.20
C ASP A 91 -28.56 23.91 19.47
N ASN A 92 -27.81 24.28 20.52
CA ASN A 92 -27.63 25.65 20.98
C ASN A 92 -26.24 26.25 20.73
N LYS A 93 -25.32 25.53 20.10
CA LYS A 93 -23.99 26.09 19.76
C LYS A 93 -24.08 27.06 18.58
N SER A 94 -24.22 28.35 18.89
CA SER A 94 -23.83 29.38 17.95
C SER A 94 -22.32 29.29 17.71
N ILE A 95 -21.90 29.04 16.49
CA ILE A 95 -20.49 29.13 16.09
C ILE A 95 -20.09 30.59 16.30
N ASN A 96 -19.47 30.89 17.43
CA ASN A 96 -18.77 32.15 17.61
C ASN A 96 -17.54 32.14 16.68
N LEU A 97 -17.72 32.63 15.46
CA LEU A 97 -16.61 32.96 14.61
C LEU A 97 -15.74 33.96 15.39
N LEU A 98 -14.57 33.50 15.83
CA LEU A 98 -13.57 34.37 16.42
C LEU A 98 -13.37 35.55 15.47
N SER A 99 -13.71 36.76 15.91
CA SER A 99 -13.41 37.98 15.15
C SER A 99 -11.89 38.13 15.13
N THR A 100 -11.26 37.53 14.13
CA THR A 100 -9.83 37.71 13.91
C THR A 100 -9.60 39.17 13.55
N ASN A 101 -8.65 39.79 14.23
CA ASN A 101 -8.14 41.12 13.86
C ASN A 101 -7.49 40.99 12.46
N SER A 102 -8.31 41.06 11.41
CA SER A 102 -7.95 40.75 10.03
C SER A 102 -6.74 41.56 9.53
N SER A 103 -6.56 42.77 10.01
CA SER A 103 -5.43 43.64 9.62
C SER A 103 -4.07 43.15 10.14
N LYS A 104 -3.98 42.67 11.38
CA LYS A 104 -2.75 42.09 11.94
C LYS A 104 -2.43 40.71 11.33
N PHE A 105 -3.47 39.94 11.04
CA PHE A 105 -3.31 38.64 10.38
C PHE A 105 -2.83 38.82 8.93
N LEU A 106 -3.43 39.72 8.16
CA LEU A 106 -3.03 40.04 6.78
C LEU A 106 -1.64 40.65 6.70
N SER A 107 -1.24 41.54 7.63
CA SER A 107 0.12 42.09 7.64
C SER A 107 1.18 41.04 7.95
N LYS A 108 0.87 40.09 8.82
CA LYS A 108 1.78 38.98 9.13
C LYS A 108 1.90 38.03 7.94
N ILE A 109 0.80 37.62 7.32
CA ILE A 109 0.81 36.80 6.10
C ILE A 109 1.61 37.50 4.99
N SER A 110 1.40 38.79 4.79
CA SER A 110 2.11 39.56 3.77
C SER A 110 3.63 39.62 4.04
N SER A 111 4.06 39.74 5.31
CA SER A 111 5.49 39.70 5.66
C SER A 111 6.08 38.31 5.46
N ASP A 112 5.33 37.26 5.82
CA ASP A 112 5.78 35.89 5.69
C ASP A 112 5.88 35.47 4.20
N ILE A 113 4.90 35.90 3.36
CA ILE A 113 4.96 35.70 1.91
C ILE A 113 6.13 36.45 1.28
N ASN A 114 6.37 37.70 1.66
CA ASN A 114 7.50 38.46 1.13
C ASN A 114 8.85 37.83 1.51
N SER A 115 9.00 37.30 2.73
CA SER A 115 10.22 36.58 3.12
C SER A 115 10.42 35.27 2.32
N MET A 116 9.33 34.58 1.95
CA MET A 116 9.38 33.40 1.08
C MET A 116 9.78 33.75 -0.36
N ILE A 117 9.30 34.88 -0.89
CA ILE A 117 9.62 35.34 -2.26
C ILE A 117 11.08 35.81 -2.36
N ASP A 118 11.61 36.43 -1.31
CA ASP A 118 13.01 36.89 -1.29
C ASP A 118 14.03 35.72 -1.26
N ASP A 119 13.62 34.54 -0.74
CA ASP A 119 14.42 33.30 -0.79
C ASP A 119 14.44 32.63 -2.18
N ASP A 120 13.53 33.00 -3.08
CA ASP A 120 13.32 32.34 -4.38
C ASP A 120 14.38 32.69 -5.45
N ASN A 121 15.32 33.58 -5.16
CA ASN A 121 16.43 33.97 -6.06
C ASN A 121 17.68 33.09 -5.95
N SER A 122 17.56 31.92 -5.31
CA SER A 122 18.68 31.02 -5.09
C SER A 122 18.84 29.96 -6.19
N SER A 123 20.08 29.60 -6.50
CA SER A 123 20.44 28.65 -7.57
C SER A 123 20.40 27.18 -7.14
N GLY A 124 19.85 26.86 -5.96
CA GLY A 124 19.78 25.50 -5.40
C GLY A 124 18.46 24.78 -5.74
N PHE A 125 18.37 23.53 -5.30
CA PHE A 125 17.13 22.75 -5.38
C PHE A 125 16.18 23.10 -4.23
N GLU A 126 14.88 22.96 -4.47
CA GLU A 126 13.85 22.92 -3.44
C GLU A 126 13.65 21.47 -2.99
N LEU A 127 13.88 21.19 -1.71
CA LEU A 127 13.66 19.88 -1.09
C LEU A 127 12.28 19.84 -0.43
N ASN A 128 11.45 18.91 -0.88
CA ASN A 128 10.17 18.61 -0.25
C ASN A 128 10.27 17.31 0.57
N LEU A 129 10.09 17.43 1.88
CA LEU A 129 10.01 16.31 2.81
C LEU A 129 8.54 15.90 2.95
N TYR A 130 8.26 14.61 2.80
CA TYR A 130 6.88 14.12 2.86
C TYR A 130 6.77 12.78 3.58
N GLN A 131 5.59 12.49 4.12
CA GLN A 131 5.25 11.17 4.62
C GLN A 131 4.85 10.29 3.44
N ASN A 132 5.52 9.16 3.27
CA ASN A 132 5.11 8.22 2.22
C ASN A 132 3.86 7.43 2.65
N LEU A 133 3.26 6.75 1.69
CA LEU A 133 2.02 6.00 1.92
C LEU A 133 2.24 4.76 2.80
N THR A 134 3.45 4.18 2.82
CA THR A 134 3.73 2.89 3.45
C THR A 134 4.08 3.00 4.92
N VAL A 135 5.25 3.54 5.24
CA VAL A 135 5.72 3.65 6.64
C VAL A 135 5.34 4.99 7.30
N SER A 136 4.76 5.93 6.54
CA SER A 136 4.31 7.24 6.99
C SER A 136 5.42 8.03 7.72
N ASP A 137 5.24 8.33 9.00
CA ASP A 137 6.24 8.97 9.87
C ASP A 137 7.23 7.98 10.48
N GLY A 138 7.13 6.70 10.14
CA GLY A 138 7.98 5.62 10.63
C GLY A 138 7.48 4.93 11.91
N ILE A 139 6.29 5.26 12.43
CA ILE A 139 5.71 4.53 13.56
C ILE A 139 5.49 3.05 13.21
N GLN A 140 5.28 2.75 11.93
CA GLN A 140 5.11 1.41 11.37
C GLN A 140 6.38 0.85 10.71
N ALA A 141 7.55 1.44 10.95
CA ALA A 141 8.80 1.04 10.27
C ALA A 141 9.18 -0.43 10.48
N ASN A 142 8.79 -1.03 11.61
CA ASN A 142 9.04 -2.45 11.89
C ASN A 142 7.98 -3.41 11.29
N ASN A 143 7.07 -2.90 10.46
CA ASN A 143 6.05 -3.71 9.80
C ASN A 143 6.57 -4.21 8.44
N PRO A 144 6.81 -5.53 8.27
CA PRO A 144 7.41 -6.07 7.05
C PRO A 144 6.53 -5.94 5.81
N TRP A 145 5.20 -6.02 5.97
CA TRP A 145 4.28 -5.81 4.84
C TRP A 145 4.37 -4.39 4.29
N LEU A 146 4.46 -3.38 5.19
CA LEU A 146 4.55 -1.99 4.77
C LEU A 146 5.94 -1.64 4.22
N GLN A 147 7.01 -2.24 4.73
CA GLN A 147 8.34 -2.09 4.15
C GLN A 147 8.45 -2.68 2.73
N GLU A 148 7.79 -3.82 2.47
CA GLU A 148 7.81 -4.48 1.16
C GLU A 148 6.74 -3.94 0.21
N MET A 149 5.73 -3.21 0.71
CA MET A 149 4.73 -2.58 -0.13
C MET A 149 5.38 -1.50 -0.99
N PRO A 150 5.31 -1.60 -2.32
CA PRO A 150 5.97 -0.63 -3.19
C PRO A 150 5.23 0.72 -3.17
N ASP A 151 6.02 1.78 -3.27
CA ASP A 151 5.49 3.12 -3.54
C ASP A 151 4.61 3.10 -4.80
N PRO A 152 3.46 3.77 -4.81
CA PRO A 152 2.52 3.75 -5.94
C PRO A 152 3.12 4.19 -7.27
N ILE A 153 4.03 5.14 -7.25
CA ILE A 153 4.59 5.76 -8.45
C ILE A 153 5.96 5.18 -8.80
N SER A 154 6.95 5.27 -7.90
CA SER A 154 8.31 4.81 -8.16
C SER A 154 8.47 3.30 -8.16
N LYS A 155 7.55 2.58 -7.50
CA LYS A 155 7.61 1.14 -7.25
C LYS A 155 8.79 0.70 -6.39
N VAL A 156 9.42 1.62 -5.68
CA VAL A 156 10.47 1.34 -4.70
C VAL A 156 9.86 0.77 -3.42
N CYS A 157 10.56 -0.16 -2.81
CA CYS A 157 10.28 -0.68 -1.47
C CYS A 157 11.60 -0.84 -0.70
N TRP A 158 11.52 -0.94 0.64
CA TRP A 158 12.67 -1.13 1.51
C TRP A 158 13.71 0.00 1.54
N ASP A 159 13.40 1.18 0.99
CA ASP A 159 14.24 2.37 1.03
C ASP A 159 13.41 3.64 0.89
N ASN A 160 13.95 4.77 1.38
CA ASN A 160 13.63 6.07 0.83
C ASN A 160 14.71 6.50 -0.18
N TYR A 161 14.39 7.49 -0.98
CA TYR A 161 15.20 7.94 -2.10
C TYR A 161 14.93 9.42 -2.38
N ILE A 162 15.84 10.06 -3.08
CA ILE A 162 15.61 11.38 -3.68
C ILE A 162 14.93 11.17 -5.04
N SER A 163 13.71 11.69 -5.20
CA SER A 163 13.06 11.80 -6.49
C SER A 163 13.56 13.03 -7.24
N VAL A 164 13.84 12.89 -8.53
CA VAL A 164 14.46 13.92 -9.38
C VAL A 164 13.77 13.97 -10.72
N ASN A 165 13.52 15.19 -11.23
CA ASN A 165 13.02 15.39 -12.59
C ASN A 165 13.99 14.82 -13.64
N PRO A 166 13.53 14.24 -14.77
CA PRO A 166 14.40 13.70 -15.82
C PRO A 166 15.42 14.69 -16.39
N LYS A 167 15.08 15.98 -16.52
CA LYS A 167 16.03 17.01 -16.99
C LYS A 167 17.15 17.27 -15.97
N ASP A 168 16.78 17.33 -14.69
CA ASP A 168 17.76 17.52 -13.60
C ASP A 168 18.62 16.27 -13.41
N ALA A 169 18.04 15.09 -13.58
CA ALA A 169 18.80 13.82 -13.58
C ALA A 169 19.89 13.82 -14.66
N ASN A 170 19.59 14.33 -15.84
CA ASN A 170 20.58 14.50 -16.91
C ASN A 170 21.69 15.51 -16.53
N LYS A 171 21.33 16.65 -15.92
CA LYS A 171 22.30 17.65 -15.42
C LYS A 171 23.23 17.07 -14.34
N LEU A 172 22.67 16.24 -13.47
CA LEU A 172 23.40 15.55 -12.39
C LEU A 172 24.13 14.29 -12.87
N ASN A 173 24.03 13.91 -14.13
CA ASN A 173 24.58 12.67 -14.69
C ASN A 173 24.14 11.41 -13.93
N ILE A 174 22.88 11.34 -13.51
CA ILE A 174 22.31 10.16 -12.84
C ILE A 174 22.13 9.04 -13.88
N LYS A 175 22.72 7.88 -13.56
CA LYS A 175 22.60 6.67 -14.36
C LYS A 175 21.75 5.65 -13.62
N THR A 176 20.78 5.09 -14.32
CA THR A 176 19.96 4.00 -13.82
C THR A 176 20.08 2.79 -14.73
N ASP A 177 20.17 1.60 -14.16
CA ASP A 177 20.09 0.34 -14.90
C ASP A 177 18.93 -0.50 -14.38
N ASN A 178 17.87 -0.57 -15.17
CA ASN A 178 16.67 -1.33 -14.86
C ASN A 178 16.93 -2.85 -14.82
N GLY A 179 17.97 -3.34 -15.48
CA GLY A 179 18.34 -4.76 -15.49
C GLY A 179 18.88 -5.21 -14.13
N THR A 180 19.81 -4.48 -13.57
CA THR A 180 20.47 -4.74 -12.29
C THR A 180 19.80 -4.05 -11.11
N MET A 181 18.81 -3.17 -11.35
CA MET A 181 18.19 -2.29 -10.35
C MET A 181 19.21 -1.39 -9.65
N THR A 182 20.14 -0.82 -10.41
CA THR A 182 21.15 0.11 -9.89
C THR A 182 20.83 1.54 -10.25
N THR A 183 21.19 2.45 -9.35
CA THR A 183 21.10 3.90 -9.50
C THR A 183 22.30 4.56 -8.83
N ASN A 184 22.51 5.85 -9.03
CA ASN A 184 23.56 6.59 -8.31
C ASN A 184 23.10 7.01 -6.91
N LEU A 185 24.06 7.07 -5.99
CA LEU A 185 23.91 7.81 -4.73
C LEU A 185 24.14 9.30 -4.98
N LEU A 186 23.25 10.11 -4.48
CA LEU A 186 23.39 11.55 -4.44
C LEU A 186 23.85 11.99 -3.06
N VAL A 187 24.68 13.03 -3.00
CA VAL A 187 25.06 13.70 -1.77
C VAL A 187 24.18 14.93 -1.63
N LEU A 188 23.34 14.93 -0.61
CA LEU A 188 22.56 16.08 -0.18
C LEU A 188 23.32 16.78 0.93
N SER A 189 23.77 18.00 0.69
CA SER A 189 24.52 18.79 1.68
C SER A 189 23.62 19.86 2.29
N LEU A 190 23.38 19.76 3.59
CA LEU A 190 22.57 20.71 4.34
C LEU A 190 23.16 20.95 5.74
N ASN A 191 23.28 22.20 6.14
CA ASN A 191 23.79 22.60 7.47
C ASN A 191 25.15 21.98 7.83
N GLY A 192 26.00 21.72 6.82
CA GLY A 192 27.34 21.12 7.02
C GLY A 192 27.32 19.61 7.23
N ILE A 193 26.20 18.96 7.00
CA ILE A 193 26.03 17.50 7.04
C ILE A 193 25.74 17.00 5.62
N ASP A 194 26.43 15.94 5.24
CA ASP A 194 26.24 15.27 3.95
C ASP A 194 25.45 13.97 4.15
N TYR A 195 24.39 13.82 3.36
CA TYR A 195 23.55 12.61 3.33
C TYR A 195 23.71 11.91 2.00
N GLU A 196 24.17 10.65 2.00
CA GLU A 196 24.21 9.80 0.80
C GLU A 196 22.88 9.09 0.64
N ILE A 197 22.13 9.40 -0.42
CA ILE A 197 20.76 8.91 -0.64
C ILE A 197 20.62 8.43 -2.09
N PRO A 198 20.00 7.25 -2.37
CA PRO A 198 19.79 6.80 -3.73
C PRO A 198 18.83 7.71 -4.50
N ALA A 199 19.01 7.84 -5.79
CA ALA A 199 18.18 8.64 -6.67
C ALA A 199 17.15 7.80 -7.42
N ILE A 200 15.97 8.36 -7.65
CA ILE A 200 14.97 7.84 -8.59
C ILE A 200 14.56 8.94 -9.56
N ILE A 201 14.64 8.63 -10.85
CA ILE A 201 14.17 9.55 -11.89
C ILE A 201 12.64 9.48 -11.92
N GLN A 202 11.99 10.61 -11.67
CA GLN A 202 10.54 10.72 -11.54
C GLN A 202 9.97 11.59 -12.66
N PRO A 203 9.39 11.00 -13.72
CA PRO A 203 8.63 11.77 -14.71
C PRO A 203 7.47 12.53 -14.08
N GLY A 204 7.20 13.74 -14.58
CA GLY A 204 6.14 14.62 -14.07
C GLY A 204 6.51 15.45 -12.84
N GLN A 205 7.68 15.24 -12.24
CA GLN A 205 8.16 16.10 -11.16
C GLN A 205 8.61 17.45 -11.70
N ALA A 206 8.39 18.53 -10.97
CA ALA A 206 8.82 19.86 -11.37
C ALA A 206 10.35 19.96 -11.44
N GLU A 207 10.87 20.68 -12.43
CA GLU A 207 12.31 20.96 -12.57
C GLU A 207 12.79 21.84 -11.41
N GLY A 208 13.99 21.55 -10.87
CA GLY A 208 14.55 22.24 -9.71
C GLY A 208 14.01 21.77 -8.36
N THR A 209 13.10 20.76 -8.33
CA THR A 209 12.56 20.21 -7.09
C THR A 209 13.04 18.78 -6.85
N ILE A 210 13.21 18.42 -5.59
CA ILE A 210 13.54 17.07 -5.15
C ILE A 210 12.62 16.65 -3.99
N GLY A 211 12.25 15.39 -3.95
CA GLY A 211 11.44 14.84 -2.88
C GLY A 211 12.17 13.78 -2.07
N LEU A 212 11.96 13.76 -0.76
CA LEU A 212 12.52 12.74 0.14
C LEU A 212 11.49 12.33 1.19
N ALA A 213 11.22 11.04 1.29
CA ALA A 213 10.27 10.50 2.24
C ALA A 213 10.83 10.42 3.67
N LEU A 214 9.99 10.79 4.64
CA LEU A 214 10.23 10.60 6.08
C LEU A 214 10.02 9.14 6.50
N GLY A 215 10.35 8.82 7.76
CA GLY A 215 9.99 7.56 8.42
C GLY A 215 11.04 6.45 8.34
N TYR A 216 12.08 6.63 7.57
CA TYR A 216 13.19 5.69 7.39
C TYR A 216 14.43 6.05 8.24
N GLY A 217 15.50 5.21 8.17
CA GLY A 217 16.79 5.46 8.80
C GLY A 217 16.79 5.33 10.32
N ARG A 218 15.90 4.50 10.87
CA ARG A 218 15.83 4.20 12.30
C ARG A 218 16.86 3.13 12.68
N GLU A 219 17.43 3.25 13.88
CA GLU A 219 18.44 2.30 14.41
C GLU A 219 17.87 1.34 15.47
N LEU A 220 16.73 1.69 16.09
CA LEU A 220 16.11 0.93 17.17
C LEU A 220 14.59 0.77 16.95
N ALA A 221 14.18 0.54 15.71
CA ALA A 221 12.79 0.29 15.36
C ALA A 221 12.40 -1.20 15.50
N GLY A 222 13.39 -2.08 15.46
CA GLY A 222 13.22 -3.52 15.45
C GLY A 222 13.82 -4.17 14.19
N PRO A 223 13.88 -5.50 14.13
CA PRO A 223 14.69 -6.23 13.13
C PRO A 223 14.32 -5.94 11.68
N VAL A 224 13.08 -5.51 11.41
CA VAL A 224 12.62 -5.17 10.06
C VAL A 224 12.96 -3.72 9.70
N GLY A 225 12.79 -2.79 10.65
CA GLY A 225 12.94 -1.36 10.41
C GLY A 225 14.35 -0.80 10.63
N ASP A 226 15.23 -1.56 11.29
CA ASP A 226 16.57 -1.08 11.63
C ASP A 226 17.45 -0.91 10.40
N ASN A 227 18.04 0.28 10.27
CA ASN A 227 18.97 0.64 9.19
C ASN A 227 18.39 0.53 7.77
N VAL A 228 17.08 0.74 7.63
CA VAL A 228 16.40 0.80 6.33
C VAL A 228 16.31 2.26 5.87
N GLY A 229 16.98 2.61 4.76
CA GLY A 229 16.99 3.96 4.22
C GLY A 229 17.76 4.98 5.07
N VAL A 230 17.44 6.26 4.90
CA VAL A 230 18.10 7.40 5.55
C VAL A 230 17.11 8.17 6.42
N ASN A 231 17.59 8.65 7.57
CA ASN A 231 16.77 9.44 8.50
C ASN A 231 16.59 10.89 8.02
N ALA A 232 15.49 11.13 7.31
CA ALA A 232 15.15 12.47 6.82
C ALA A 232 14.61 13.41 7.91
N PHE A 233 14.23 12.92 9.10
CA PHE A 233 13.85 13.80 10.22
C PHE A 233 15.01 14.66 10.73
N SER A 234 16.26 14.18 10.59
CA SER A 234 17.43 14.95 10.97
C SER A 234 17.68 16.20 10.10
N ILE A 235 16.99 16.29 8.95
CA ILE A 235 17.06 17.41 8.02
C ILE A 235 16.11 18.54 8.42
N ILE A 236 15.04 18.22 9.17
CA ILE A 236 14.02 19.20 9.57
C ILE A 236 14.63 20.19 10.56
N ASP A 237 14.58 21.48 10.23
CA ASP A 237 15.01 22.54 11.13
C ASP A 237 14.01 22.69 12.29
N SER A 238 14.44 22.30 13.48
CA SER A 238 13.66 22.41 14.71
C SER A 238 13.79 23.78 15.40
N SER A 239 14.61 24.68 14.87
CA SER A 239 14.82 26.03 15.43
C SER A 239 13.62 26.96 15.19
N ASN A 240 12.82 26.68 14.17
CA ASN A 240 11.62 27.42 13.84
C ASN A 240 10.38 26.88 14.57
N LYS A 241 9.50 27.80 14.97
CA LYS A 241 8.23 27.49 15.65
C LYS A 241 7.29 26.58 14.86
N TYR A 242 7.51 26.47 13.56
CA TYR A 242 6.80 25.62 12.60
C TYR A 242 7.80 24.68 11.94
N GLN A 243 7.49 23.39 11.93
CA GLN A 243 8.27 22.40 11.17
C GLN A 243 8.15 22.72 9.68
N ASN A 244 9.27 23.10 9.07
CA ASN A 244 9.30 23.40 7.65
C ASN A 244 9.64 22.13 6.89
N LEU A 245 8.67 21.60 6.13
CA LEU A 245 8.84 20.40 5.30
C LEU A 245 9.37 20.75 3.90
N VAL A 246 9.40 22.03 3.54
CA VAL A 246 9.96 22.54 2.31
C VAL A 246 11.21 23.35 2.64
N ILE A 247 12.35 22.96 2.08
CA ILE A 247 13.65 23.58 2.33
C ILE A 247 14.21 24.07 1.00
N ASN A 248 14.39 25.38 0.89
CA ASN A 248 14.91 26.02 -0.31
C ASN A 248 16.44 26.00 -0.35
N ASN A 249 16.99 26.15 -1.54
CA ASN A 249 18.42 26.36 -1.79
C ASN A 249 19.32 25.21 -1.30
N VAL A 250 18.86 23.98 -1.53
CA VAL A 250 19.61 22.78 -1.14
C VAL A 250 20.64 22.43 -2.20
N SER A 251 21.88 22.11 -1.76
CA SER A 251 22.92 21.62 -2.65
C SER A 251 22.87 20.11 -2.80
N ILE A 252 22.91 19.64 -4.05
CA ILE A 252 22.89 18.22 -4.39
C ILE A 252 23.96 17.93 -5.44
N SER A 253 24.66 16.81 -5.29
CA SER A 253 25.66 16.36 -6.24
C SER A 253 25.66 14.84 -6.40
N ASN A 254 26.12 14.35 -7.55
CA ASN A 254 26.28 12.92 -7.78
C ASN A 254 27.60 12.44 -7.14
N SER A 255 27.51 11.46 -6.23
CA SER A 255 28.71 10.89 -5.57
C SER A 255 29.55 9.99 -6.50
N GLY A 256 29.01 9.59 -7.66
CA GLY A 256 29.61 8.59 -8.54
C GLY A 256 29.50 7.14 -8.05
N LYS A 257 28.97 6.90 -6.84
CA LYS A 257 28.75 5.56 -6.30
C LYS A 257 27.43 4.98 -6.82
N GLU A 258 27.40 3.67 -7.00
CA GLU A 258 26.21 2.94 -7.38
C GLU A 258 25.52 2.32 -6.16
N TYR A 259 24.20 2.23 -6.22
CA TYR A 259 23.37 1.63 -5.19
C TYR A 259 22.29 0.75 -5.83
N ARG A 260 22.03 -0.43 -5.25
CA ARG A 260 20.94 -1.30 -5.68
C ARG A 260 19.66 -0.94 -4.93
N ILE A 261 18.66 -0.46 -5.67
CA ILE A 261 17.37 -0.05 -5.12
C ILE A 261 16.27 -1.04 -5.53
N ALA A 262 15.54 -1.57 -4.54
CA ALA A 262 14.52 -2.57 -4.78
C ALA A 262 13.26 -1.96 -5.38
N GLN A 263 12.91 -2.36 -6.61
CA GLN A 263 11.70 -1.94 -7.32
C GLN A 263 10.92 -3.16 -7.80
N THR A 264 9.61 -3.16 -7.60
CA THR A 264 8.73 -4.25 -8.08
C THR A 264 8.36 -4.12 -9.55
N GLN A 265 8.49 -2.91 -10.13
CA GLN A 265 8.27 -2.63 -11.54
C GLN A 265 9.31 -1.61 -12.03
N THR A 266 10.07 -1.96 -13.04
CA THR A 266 11.09 -1.09 -13.65
C THR A 266 10.65 -0.51 -15.01
N HIS A 267 9.79 -1.19 -15.77
CA HIS A 267 9.16 -0.64 -16.97
C HIS A 267 8.07 0.36 -16.60
N HIS A 268 7.77 1.32 -17.49
CA HIS A 268 6.88 2.43 -17.14
C HIS A 268 5.97 2.91 -18.27
N THR A 269 6.13 2.44 -19.50
CA THR A 269 5.25 2.78 -20.62
C THR A 269 4.61 1.54 -21.23
N ILE A 270 3.46 1.69 -21.89
CA ILE A 270 2.76 0.59 -22.57
C ILE A 270 3.34 0.27 -23.94
N MET A 271 4.25 1.09 -24.47
CA MET A 271 4.86 0.91 -25.79
C MET A 271 3.81 0.73 -26.90
N ALA A 272 2.81 1.59 -26.95
CA ALA A 272 1.66 1.53 -27.85
C ALA A 272 0.86 0.21 -27.83
N ARG A 273 0.95 -0.59 -26.75
CA ARG A 273 0.18 -1.83 -26.62
C ARG A 273 -1.21 -1.54 -26.03
N GLU A 274 -2.13 -1.12 -26.84
CA GLU A 274 -3.52 -0.79 -26.47
C GLU A 274 -4.24 -1.91 -25.69
N SER A 275 -3.81 -3.15 -25.82
CA SER A 275 -4.36 -4.29 -25.08
C SER A 275 -4.05 -4.26 -23.58
N VAL A 276 -3.07 -3.47 -23.14
CA VAL A 276 -2.66 -3.38 -21.73
C VAL A 276 -3.56 -2.42 -20.95
N ILE A 277 -3.82 -1.24 -21.52
CA ILE A 277 -4.73 -0.24 -20.98
C ILE A 277 -5.80 0.00 -22.02
N GLN A 278 -7.05 -0.17 -21.63
CA GLN A 278 -8.22 0.02 -22.48
C GLN A 278 -9.09 1.09 -21.85
N GLU A 279 -9.22 2.21 -22.51
CA GLU A 279 -9.94 3.38 -22.02
C GLU A 279 -10.79 3.99 -23.12
N THR A 280 -11.84 4.71 -22.71
CA THR A 280 -12.73 5.44 -23.61
C THR A 280 -13.42 6.57 -22.87
N THR A 281 -14.01 7.49 -23.58
CA THR A 281 -14.84 8.53 -23.00
C THR A 281 -16.28 8.05 -22.82
N LEU A 282 -17.02 8.65 -21.87
CA LEU A 282 -18.43 8.34 -21.68
C LEU A 282 -19.29 8.58 -22.93
N ASP A 283 -18.93 9.62 -23.70
CA ASP A 283 -19.68 9.97 -24.90
C ASP A 283 -19.45 8.99 -26.05
N GLU A 284 -18.25 8.43 -26.15
CA GLU A 284 -17.96 7.35 -27.10
C GLU A 284 -18.63 6.03 -26.68
N TYR A 285 -18.57 5.70 -25.38
CA TYR A 285 -19.24 4.52 -24.83
C TYR A 285 -20.77 4.54 -25.05
N LYS A 286 -21.42 5.72 -24.96
CA LYS A 286 -22.84 5.88 -25.25
C LYS A 286 -23.19 5.63 -26.73
N LYS A 287 -22.24 5.86 -27.63
CA LYS A 287 -22.41 5.60 -29.07
C LYS A 287 -22.10 4.16 -29.44
N ASP A 288 -21.05 3.59 -28.84
CA ASP A 288 -20.59 2.22 -29.04
C ASP A 288 -20.14 1.62 -27.70
N VAL A 289 -20.85 0.61 -27.21
CA VAL A 289 -20.55 -0.11 -25.96
C VAL A 289 -19.17 -0.82 -26.01
N TYR A 290 -18.63 -1.01 -27.20
CA TYR A 290 -17.32 -1.61 -27.42
C TYR A 290 -16.21 -0.60 -27.66
N ALA A 291 -16.50 0.71 -27.58
CA ALA A 291 -15.50 1.77 -27.69
C ALA A 291 -14.36 1.55 -26.65
N GLY A 292 -13.12 1.76 -27.07
CA GLY A 292 -11.94 1.55 -26.25
C GLY A 292 -11.57 0.08 -25.96
N LYS A 293 -12.40 -0.89 -26.36
CA LYS A 293 -12.08 -2.32 -26.17
C LYS A 293 -11.20 -2.86 -27.27
N TYR A 294 -9.99 -3.30 -26.90
CA TYR A 294 -9.11 -3.99 -27.83
C TYR A 294 -9.67 -5.36 -28.18
N GLN A 295 -10.01 -5.57 -29.46
CA GLN A 295 -10.50 -6.84 -29.97
C GLN A 295 -9.41 -7.55 -30.76
N PHE A 296 -8.75 -8.51 -30.12
CA PHE A 296 -7.79 -9.36 -30.81
C PHE A 296 -8.50 -10.20 -31.88
N LYS A 297 -7.93 -10.27 -33.10
CA LYS A 297 -8.42 -11.10 -34.18
C LYS A 297 -7.33 -12.04 -34.66
N VAL A 298 -7.68 -13.31 -34.84
CA VAL A 298 -6.80 -14.36 -35.35
C VAL A 298 -6.85 -14.37 -36.87
N ALA A 299 -5.69 -14.38 -37.53
CA ALA A 299 -5.61 -14.57 -38.97
C ALA A 299 -5.91 -16.03 -39.34
N THR A 300 -6.86 -16.23 -40.23
CA THR A 300 -7.24 -17.55 -40.75
C THR A 300 -7.22 -17.53 -42.26
N SER A 301 -7.29 -18.71 -42.91
CA SER A 301 -7.44 -18.83 -44.38
C SER A 301 -8.73 -18.18 -44.92
N GLN A 302 -9.69 -17.90 -44.04
CA GLN A 302 -10.98 -17.27 -44.36
C GLN A 302 -11.05 -15.79 -43.91
N GLY A 303 -9.88 -15.17 -43.60
CA GLY A 303 -9.81 -13.82 -43.11
C GLY A 303 -9.57 -13.73 -41.60
N LYS A 304 -9.67 -12.53 -41.03
CA LYS A 304 -9.51 -12.28 -39.58
C LYS A 304 -10.80 -12.63 -38.84
N LYS A 305 -10.74 -13.55 -37.88
CA LYS A 305 -11.87 -14.01 -37.06
C LYS A 305 -11.61 -13.75 -35.57
N LYS A 306 -12.66 -13.69 -34.75
CA LYS A 306 -12.52 -13.65 -33.30
C LYS A 306 -12.02 -15.00 -32.76
N PRO A 307 -11.28 -15.05 -31.63
CA PRO A 307 -10.80 -16.30 -31.05
C PRO A 307 -11.90 -17.31 -30.77
N GLU A 308 -13.09 -16.84 -30.34
CA GLU A 308 -14.24 -17.70 -30.04
C GLU A 308 -14.77 -18.44 -31.28
N GLU A 309 -14.58 -17.88 -32.48
CA GLU A 309 -15.03 -18.47 -33.75
C GLU A 309 -14.08 -19.56 -34.27
N VAL A 310 -12.87 -19.63 -33.73
CA VAL A 310 -11.81 -20.54 -34.21
C VAL A 310 -11.26 -21.45 -33.10
N THR A 311 -11.85 -21.43 -31.92
CA THR A 311 -11.46 -22.32 -30.81
C THR A 311 -11.74 -23.77 -31.15
N LEU A 312 -10.85 -24.67 -30.70
CA LEU A 312 -11.03 -26.13 -30.77
C LEU A 312 -11.60 -26.71 -29.48
N TRP A 313 -11.81 -25.87 -28.47
CA TRP A 313 -12.27 -26.26 -27.15
C TRP A 313 -13.76 -25.97 -27.00
N ASP A 314 -14.47 -26.90 -26.39
CA ASP A 314 -15.83 -26.65 -25.92
C ASP A 314 -15.78 -25.62 -24.80
N GLY A 315 -16.82 -24.81 -24.65
CA GLY A 315 -16.98 -23.87 -23.56
C GLY A 315 -17.10 -24.58 -22.20
N HIS A 316 -16.80 -23.84 -21.13
CA HIS A 316 -17.06 -24.33 -19.76
C HIS A 316 -18.49 -24.05 -19.36
N GLU A 317 -19.15 -25.05 -18.73
CA GLU A 317 -20.42 -24.87 -18.07
C GLU A 317 -20.22 -24.60 -16.58
N TYR A 318 -20.98 -23.65 -16.06
CA TYR A 318 -20.94 -23.24 -14.65
C TYR A 318 -22.30 -23.48 -14.00
N PRO A 319 -22.59 -24.70 -13.57
CA PRO A 319 -23.95 -25.08 -13.13
C PRO A 319 -24.40 -24.37 -11.86
N ASN A 320 -23.47 -23.86 -11.02
CA ASN A 320 -23.82 -23.20 -9.77
C ASN A 320 -23.46 -21.72 -9.78
N HIS A 321 -22.15 -21.40 -9.79
CA HIS A 321 -21.64 -20.05 -9.71
C HIS A 321 -20.50 -19.85 -10.70
N HIS A 322 -20.37 -18.63 -11.18
CA HIS A 322 -19.21 -18.19 -11.95
C HIS A 322 -18.67 -16.91 -11.28
N TRP A 323 -17.57 -17.04 -10.54
CA TRP A 323 -17.00 -15.94 -9.77
C TRP A 323 -16.31 -14.93 -10.68
N VAL A 324 -16.69 -13.67 -10.54
CA VAL A 324 -16.14 -12.53 -11.28
C VAL A 324 -15.79 -11.44 -10.31
N MET A 325 -14.72 -10.68 -10.59
CA MET A 325 -14.35 -9.48 -9.84
C MET A 325 -14.41 -8.28 -10.78
N SER A 326 -15.12 -7.25 -10.37
CA SER A 326 -15.08 -5.92 -11.01
C SER A 326 -14.21 -4.99 -10.19
N VAL A 327 -13.32 -4.26 -10.86
CA VAL A 327 -12.44 -3.28 -10.25
C VAL A 327 -12.70 -1.92 -10.89
N ASP A 328 -13.06 -0.93 -10.08
CA ASP A 328 -13.21 0.45 -10.54
C ASP A 328 -11.82 1.09 -10.70
N LEU A 329 -11.35 1.13 -11.94
CA LEU A 329 -10.05 1.70 -12.27
C LEU A 329 -10.05 3.24 -12.19
N ASN A 330 -11.21 3.89 -12.30
CA ASN A 330 -11.30 5.35 -12.13
C ASN A 330 -11.10 5.77 -10.66
N ALA A 331 -11.52 4.91 -9.72
CA ALA A 331 -11.33 5.14 -8.30
C ALA A 331 -9.96 4.66 -7.79
N CYS A 332 -9.21 3.89 -8.59
CA CYS A 332 -7.93 3.32 -8.17
C CYS A 332 -6.84 4.39 -8.09
N THR A 333 -6.31 4.63 -6.88
CA THR A 333 -5.19 5.56 -6.62
C THR A 333 -3.83 4.85 -6.55
N GLY A 334 -3.77 3.55 -6.76
CA GLY A 334 -2.54 2.77 -6.65
C GLY A 334 -2.05 2.53 -5.22
N CYS A 335 -2.85 2.82 -4.19
CA CYS A 335 -2.44 2.85 -2.78
C CYS A 335 -1.88 1.53 -2.21
N GLY A 336 -2.14 0.37 -2.85
CA GLY A 336 -1.59 -0.92 -2.40
C GLY A 336 -2.32 -1.59 -1.23
N ALA A 337 -3.36 -0.97 -0.64
CA ALA A 337 -4.12 -1.56 0.48
C ALA A 337 -4.66 -2.96 0.15
N CYS A 338 -5.20 -3.15 -1.05
CA CYS A 338 -5.66 -4.45 -1.54
C CYS A 338 -4.53 -5.50 -1.64
N THR A 339 -3.29 -5.07 -1.93
CA THR A 339 -2.12 -5.96 -1.97
C THR A 339 -1.78 -6.45 -0.58
N VAL A 340 -1.70 -5.56 0.41
CA VAL A 340 -1.44 -5.91 1.80
C VAL A 340 -2.57 -6.78 2.37
N ALA A 341 -3.83 -6.41 2.14
CA ALA A 341 -4.97 -7.22 2.56
C ALA A 341 -4.90 -8.65 2.00
N CYS A 342 -4.53 -8.81 0.72
CA CYS A 342 -4.34 -10.12 0.11
C CYS A 342 -3.19 -10.89 0.76
N GLN A 343 -2.07 -10.24 1.09
CA GLN A 343 -0.92 -10.88 1.72
C GLN A 343 -1.26 -11.41 3.11
N VAL A 344 -1.93 -10.59 3.93
CA VAL A 344 -2.33 -10.95 5.30
C VAL A 344 -3.35 -12.08 5.28
N GLU A 345 -4.42 -11.95 4.50
CA GLU A 345 -5.49 -12.95 4.44
C GLU A 345 -5.00 -14.31 3.94
N ASN A 346 -4.12 -14.32 2.94
CA ASN A 346 -3.72 -15.55 2.24
C ASN A 346 -2.35 -16.08 2.66
N ASN A 347 -1.80 -15.64 3.79
CA ASN A 347 -0.48 -16.04 4.28
C ASN A 347 0.61 -15.92 3.19
N VAL A 348 0.56 -14.84 2.41
CA VAL A 348 1.58 -14.58 1.40
C VAL A 348 2.83 -14.06 2.10
N PRO A 349 4.00 -14.69 1.92
CA PRO A 349 5.19 -14.29 2.66
C PRO A 349 5.76 -12.95 2.20
N VAL A 350 6.34 -12.21 3.14
CA VAL A 350 7.29 -11.14 2.87
C VAL A 350 8.65 -11.77 2.60
N VAL A 351 9.38 -11.27 1.62
CA VAL A 351 10.64 -11.90 1.18
C VAL A 351 11.88 -11.07 1.51
N GLY A 352 11.72 -9.76 1.73
CA GLY A 352 12.79 -8.83 2.05
C GLY A 352 13.49 -8.22 0.84
N LYS A 353 14.27 -7.17 1.09
CA LYS A 353 14.92 -6.33 0.08
C LYS A 353 15.72 -7.15 -0.94
N GLU A 354 16.60 -8.05 -0.49
CA GLU A 354 17.48 -8.84 -1.36
C GLU A 354 16.70 -9.74 -2.31
N GLU A 355 15.61 -10.33 -1.87
CA GLU A 355 14.79 -11.17 -2.72
C GLU A 355 13.95 -10.36 -3.72
N VAL A 356 13.53 -9.15 -3.37
CA VAL A 356 12.93 -8.21 -4.33
C VAL A 356 13.95 -7.81 -5.39
N LEU A 357 15.19 -7.49 -5.00
CA LEU A 357 16.31 -7.25 -5.93
C LEU A 357 16.59 -8.44 -6.84
N ASN A 358 16.33 -9.66 -6.38
CA ASN A 358 16.41 -10.90 -7.15
C ASN A 358 15.14 -11.19 -7.97
N ARG A 359 14.15 -10.29 -7.99
CA ARG A 359 12.85 -10.41 -8.67
C ARG A 359 12.04 -11.62 -8.19
N ARG A 360 12.06 -11.86 -6.87
CA ARG A 360 11.40 -13.00 -6.22
C ARG A 360 10.31 -12.57 -5.24
N GLU A 361 9.77 -11.37 -5.41
CA GLU A 361 8.61 -10.90 -4.64
C GLU A 361 7.44 -11.89 -4.76
N MET A 362 6.69 -12.08 -3.66
CA MET A 362 5.65 -13.11 -3.56
C MET A 362 4.23 -12.57 -3.62
N ALA A 363 4.01 -11.26 -3.67
CA ALA A 363 2.68 -10.68 -3.73
C ALA A 363 1.85 -11.26 -4.88
N TRP A 364 0.64 -11.78 -4.56
CA TRP A 364 -0.28 -12.38 -5.55
C TRP A 364 -1.04 -11.35 -6.35
N LEU A 365 -1.23 -10.18 -5.79
CA LEU A 365 -1.80 -9.01 -6.43
C LEU A 365 -0.73 -7.93 -6.44
N ARG A 366 -0.53 -7.31 -7.59
CA ARG A 366 0.32 -6.13 -7.75
C ARG A 366 -0.47 -5.03 -8.44
N ILE A 367 -0.06 -3.80 -8.27
CA ILE A 367 -0.61 -2.68 -9.03
C ILE A 367 0.49 -2.16 -9.94
N ASP A 368 0.34 -2.42 -11.24
CA ASP A 368 1.25 -1.89 -12.25
C ASP A 368 0.94 -0.41 -12.47
N ARG A 369 1.96 0.39 -12.77
CA ARG A 369 1.87 1.81 -13.06
C ARG A 369 2.43 2.05 -14.46
N TYR A 370 1.70 2.83 -15.25
CA TYR A 370 2.11 3.20 -16.60
C TYR A 370 2.03 4.70 -16.78
N TYR A 371 3.00 5.26 -17.48
CA TYR A 371 3.02 6.66 -17.92
C TYR A 371 2.61 6.75 -19.38
N SER A 372 1.94 7.85 -19.75
CA SER A 372 1.77 8.23 -21.14
C SER A 372 3.11 8.66 -21.76
N SER A 373 3.22 8.56 -23.07
CA SER A 373 4.36 9.05 -23.86
C SER A 373 3.85 10.04 -24.92
N ASP A 374 4.63 11.07 -25.23
CA ASP A 374 4.33 12.06 -26.26
C ASP A 374 4.80 11.61 -27.66
N ALA A 375 5.46 10.46 -27.75
CA ALA A 375 6.02 9.96 -29.00
C ALA A 375 4.96 9.33 -29.90
N ASP A 376 5.17 9.45 -31.20
CA ASP A 376 4.35 8.75 -32.21
C ASP A 376 4.49 7.23 -32.11
N VAL A 377 3.44 6.49 -32.47
CA VAL A 377 3.37 5.02 -32.39
C VAL A 377 4.50 4.34 -33.18
N GLU A 378 5.03 4.98 -34.20
CA GLU A 378 6.12 4.47 -35.05
C GLU A 378 7.52 4.69 -34.42
N ASP A 379 7.65 5.62 -33.46
CA ASP A 379 8.90 5.89 -32.75
C ASP A 379 9.04 5.00 -31.50
N LEU A 380 9.52 3.78 -31.68
CA LEU A 380 9.70 2.81 -30.60
C LEU A 380 10.67 3.28 -29.51
N GLN A 381 11.66 4.12 -29.82
CA GLN A 381 12.60 4.65 -28.83
C GLN A 381 11.96 5.77 -28.02
N GLY A 382 11.22 6.65 -28.67
CA GLY A 382 10.45 7.68 -28.00
C GLY A 382 9.37 7.12 -27.09
N LEU A 383 8.72 6.03 -27.47
CA LEU A 383 7.70 5.35 -26.66
C LEU A 383 8.23 4.77 -25.34
N GLU A 384 9.54 4.54 -25.21
CA GLU A 384 10.15 4.16 -23.93
C GLU A 384 10.26 5.34 -22.96
N ILE A 385 10.15 6.56 -23.47
CA ILE A 385 10.30 7.79 -22.69
C ILE A 385 8.90 8.25 -22.24
N ALA A 386 8.75 8.47 -20.94
CA ALA A 386 7.52 9.07 -20.42
C ALA A 386 7.40 10.54 -20.90
N ALA A 387 6.17 11.00 -21.10
CA ALA A 387 5.87 12.39 -21.37
C ALA A 387 6.45 13.32 -20.29
N GLU A 388 6.65 14.58 -20.61
CA GLU A 388 7.14 15.58 -19.63
C GLU A 388 6.17 15.72 -18.44
N ASN A 389 4.86 15.76 -18.73
CA ASN A 389 3.77 15.73 -17.75
C ASN A 389 2.89 14.51 -18.01
N PRO A 390 3.33 13.30 -17.60
CA PRO A 390 2.65 12.08 -18.00
C PRO A 390 1.32 11.91 -17.28
N GLU A 391 0.32 11.41 -17.98
CA GLU A 391 -0.81 10.77 -17.35
C GLU A 391 -0.34 9.46 -16.69
N VAL A 392 -0.86 9.19 -15.49
CA VAL A 392 -0.49 8.01 -14.71
C VAL A 392 -1.68 7.08 -14.59
N THR A 393 -1.56 5.87 -15.16
CA THR A 393 -2.61 4.86 -15.07
C THR A 393 -2.18 3.73 -14.16
N PHE A 394 -3.05 3.37 -13.20
CA PHE A 394 -2.86 2.21 -12.32
C PHE A 394 -3.65 1.01 -12.83
N GLN A 395 -2.97 -0.12 -12.90
CA GLN A 395 -3.55 -1.39 -13.36
C GLN A 395 -3.36 -2.47 -12.30
N PRO A 396 -4.33 -2.70 -11.41
CA PRO A 396 -4.32 -3.85 -10.51
C PRO A 396 -4.28 -5.15 -11.31
N MET A 397 -3.32 -6.01 -10.99
CA MET A 397 -3.09 -7.24 -11.74
C MET A 397 -2.98 -8.44 -10.81
N MET A 398 -3.89 -9.38 -10.99
CA MET A 398 -3.96 -10.65 -10.26
C MET A 398 -4.30 -11.78 -11.21
N CYS A 399 -4.42 -13.02 -10.69
CA CYS A 399 -4.88 -14.13 -11.52
C CYS A 399 -6.26 -13.83 -12.11
N GLN A 400 -6.38 -13.91 -13.43
CA GLN A 400 -7.64 -13.64 -14.15
C GLN A 400 -8.56 -14.86 -14.17
N HIS A 401 -8.19 -15.96 -13.54
CA HIS A 401 -8.96 -17.20 -13.51
C HIS A 401 -9.49 -17.60 -14.91
N CYS A 402 -8.60 -17.51 -15.91
CA CYS A 402 -8.94 -17.71 -17.34
C CYS A 402 -9.71 -18.99 -17.57
N ASN A 403 -10.77 -18.96 -18.37
CA ASN A 403 -11.57 -20.12 -18.74
C ASN A 403 -10.71 -21.16 -19.51
N ASN A 404 -9.92 -20.71 -20.49
CA ASN A 404 -8.96 -21.53 -21.21
C ASN A 404 -7.54 -21.14 -20.76
N ALA A 405 -7.15 -21.60 -19.56
CA ALA A 405 -5.97 -21.14 -18.88
C ALA A 405 -4.69 -21.76 -19.45
N PRO A 406 -3.77 -20.98 -20.05
CA PRO A 406 -2.53 -21.50 -20.63
C PRO A 406 -1.57 -22.08 -19.59
N CYS A 407 -1.79 -21.79 -18.31
CA CYS A 407 -1.03 -22.36 -17.21
C CYS A 407 -1.47 -23.79 -16.82
N GLU A 408 -2.69 -24.21 -17.20
CA GLU A 408 -3.20 -25.55 -16.92
C GLU A 408 -2.61 -26.56 -17.91
N THR A 409 -2.60 -26.23 -19.18
CA THR A 409 -2.15 -27.14 -20.26
C THR A 409 -0.66 -27.50 -20.17
N VAL A 410 0.15 -26.67 -19.54
CA VAL A 410 1.61 -26.89 -19.41
C VAL A 410 2.03 -27.51 -18.07
N CYS A 411 1.09 -27.80 -17.19
CA CYS A 411 1.40 -28.42 -15.90
C CYS A 411 1.52 -29.93 -16.03
N PRO A 412 2.73 -30.54 -15.89
CA PRO A 412 2.93 -31.96 -16.13
C PRO A 412 2.23 -32.86 -15.12
N VAL A 413 1.81 -32.33 -13.98
CA VAL A 413 1.21 -33.07 -12.87
C VAL A 413 -0.21 -32.63 -12.56
N ALA A 414 -0.83 -31.80 -13.42
CA ALA A 414 -2.17 -31.24 -13.23
C ALA A 414 -2.35 -30.58 -11.82
N ALA A 415 -1.32 -29.88 -11.34
CA ALA A 415 -1.40 -29.12 -10.09
C ALA A 415 -2.22 -27.85 -10.24
N THR A 416 -2.43 -27.40 -11.48
CA THR A 416 -3.31 -26.28 -11.81
C THR A 416 -4.50 -26.81 -12.58
N THR A 417 -5.71 -26.61 -12.03
CA THR A 417 -6.95 -27.17 -12.55
C THR A 417 -8.07 -26.13 -12.51
N HIS A 418 -9.09 -26.33 -13.33
CA HIS A 418 -10.27 -25.47 -13.39
C HIS A 418 -11.41 -26.05 -12.53
N SER A 419 -12.06 -25.19 -11.74
CA SER A 419 -13.23 -25.59 -10.95
C SER A 419 -14.51 -25.40 -11.73
N THR A 420 -15.58 -26.07 -11.29
CA THR A 420 -16.93 -25.89 -11.82
C THR A 420 -17.55 -24.50 -11.54
N GLU A 421 -16.84 -23.64 -10.85
CA GLU A 421 -17.24 -22.28 -10.52
C GLU A 421 -16.35 -21.21 -11.19
N GLY A 422 -15.59 -21.60 -12.21
CA GLY A 422 -14.75 -20.67 -12.97
C GLY A 422 -13.42 -20.33 -12.33
N LEU A 423 -13.03 -20.99 -11.24
CA LEU A 423 -11.77 -20.70 -10.56
C LEU A 423 -10.63 -21.59 -11.08
N ASN A 424 -9.54 -20.96 -11.50
CA ASN A 424 -8.29 -21.67 -11.71
C ASN A 424 -7.65 -21.95 -10.35
N GLN A 425 -7.64 -23.21 -9.94
CA GLN A 425 -7.17 -23.65 -8.63
C GLN A 425 -5.73 -24.13 -8.69
N MET A 426 -5.04 -24.08 -7.55
CA MET A 426 -3.68 -24.59 -7.38
C MET A 426 -3.66 -25.65 -6.28
N THR A 427 -3.30 -26.88 -6.65
CA THR A 427 -3.11 -27.99 -5.71
C THR A 427 -1.62 -28.03 -5.32
N TYR A 428 -1.29 -27.43 -4.20
CA TYR A 428 0.11 -27.24 -3.76
C TYR A 428 0.87 -28.57 -3.60
N ASN A 429 0.23 -29.59 -3.06
CA ASN A 429 0.84 -30.91 -2.84
C ASN A 429 1.22 -31.66 -4.12
N ARG A 430 0.64 -31.29 -5.26
CA ARG A 430 0.98 -31.84 -6.58
C ARG A 430 2.08 -31.06 -7.28
N CYS A 431 2.31 -29.81 -6.89
CA CYS A 431 3.27 -28.97 -7.58
C CYS A 431 4.70 -29.46 -7.38
N ILE A 432 5.40 -29.73 -8.48
CA ILE A 432 6.82 -30.14 -8.50
C ILE A 432 7.76 -29.00 -8.90
N GLY A 433 7.24 -27.78 -9.08
CA GLY A 433 8.04 -26.58 -9.26
C GLY A 433 8.69 -26.39 -10.64
N THR A 434 8.13 -26.94 -11.71
CA THR A 434 8.66 -26.74 -13.07
C THR A 434 8.62 -25.28 -13.53
N ARG A 435 7.76 -24.45 -12.95
CA ARG A 435 7.55 -23.01 -13.23
C ARG A 435 7.08 -22.69 -14.66
N TYR A 436 6.84 -23.68 -15.50
CA TYR A 436 6.35 -23.44 -16.85
C TYR A 436 5.02 -22.69 -16.88
N CYS A 437 4.14 -22.94 -15.90
CA CYS A 437 2.89 -22.21 -15.74
C CYS A 437 3.09 -20.70 -15.49
N ALA A 438 4.20 -20.29 -14.84
CA ALA A 438 4.56 -18.88 -14.69
C ALA A 438 5.01 -18.27 -16.01
N ASN A 439 5.80 -19.00 -16.81
CA ASN A 439 6.25 -18.53 -18.12
C ASN A 439 5.07 -18.38 -19.09
N ASN A 440 4.09 -19.28 -19.04
CA ASN A 440 2.90 -19.25 -19.91
C ASN A 440 1.83 -18.26 -19.44
N CYS A 441 1.88 -17.76 -18.21
CA CYS A 441 0.92 -16.76 -17.74
C CYS A 441 1.16 -15.42 -18.46
N PRO A 442 0.22 -14.90 -19.27
CA PRO A 442 0.39 -13.61 -19.95
C PRO A 442 0.42 -12.45 -18.96
N TYR A 443 -0.24 -12.60 -17.81
CA TYR A 443 -0.33 -11.58 -16.75
C TYR A 443 0.84 -11.64 -15.77
N LYS A 444 1.70 -12.67 -15.83
CA LYS A 444 2.87 -12.85 -14.94
C LYS A 444 2.52 -12.76 -13.44
N VAL A 445 1.41 -13.37 -13.04
CA VAL A 445 0.86 -13.32 -11.67
C VAL A 445 1.06 -14.60 -10.87
N ARG A 446 1.89 -15.51 -11.36
CA ARG A 446 2.22 -16.76 -10.66
C ARG A 446 3.59 -16.62 -10.02
N ARG A 447 3.63 -16.83 -8.69
CA ARG A 447 4.84 -16.65 -7.88
C ARG A 447 5.41 -17.99 -7.47
N PHE A 448 6.73 -18.09 -7.45
CA PHE A 448 7.42 -19.31 -7.05
C PHE A 448 8.00 -19.16 -5.66
N ASN A 449 7.66 -20.06 -4.74
CA ASN A 449 8.17 -20.05 -3.38
C ASN A 449 9.55 -20.73 -3.35
N TRP A 450 10.60 -19.91 -3.37
CA TRP A 450 11.98 -20.40 -3.46
C TRP A 450 12.48 -21.03 -2.15
N PHE A 451 12.07 -20.53 -0.99
CA PHE A 451 12.77 -20.79 0.26
C PHE A 451 11.87 -21.10 1.46
N LYS A 452 10.56 -21.20 1.31
CA LYS A 452 9.63 -21.29 2.46
C LYS A 452 9.90 -20.16 3.46
N TYR A 453 9.68 -18.91 3.02
CA TYR A 453 10.04 -17.70 3.76
C TYR A 453 9.45 -17.60 5.17
N HIS A 454 8.34 -18.26 5.47
CA HIS A 454 7.70 -18.32 6.80
C HIS A 454 8.43 -19.21 7.83
N ASP A 455 9.45 -19.94 7.46
CA ASP A 455 10.15 -20.86 8.34
C ASP A 455 11.55 -21.14 7.79
N ASN A 456 12.37 -20.10 7.72
CA ASN A 456 13.72 -20.19 7.20
C ASN A 456 14.64 -19.17 7.88
N ALA A 457 15.58 -19.64 8.67
CA ALA A 457 16.51 -18.83 9.45
C ALA A 457 17.35 -17.86 8.59
N GLN A 458 17.52 -18.13 7.31
CA GLN A 458 18.21 -17.23 6.39
C GLN A 458 17.52 -15.85 6.30
N PHE A 459 16.22 -15.79 6.58
CA PHE A 459 15.38 -14.59 6.46
C PHE A 459 14.94 -14.03 7.81
N ASP A 460 15.63 -14.35 8.90
CA ASP A 460 15.27 -13.91 10.26
C ASP A 460 15.19 -12.38 10.39
N LYS A 461 15.98 -11.62 9.62
CA LYS A 461 15.90 -10.15 9.58
C LYS A 461 14.62 -9.61 8.95
N ASN A 462 14.01 -10.37 8.05
CA ASN A 462 12.77 -9.98 7.39
C ASN A 462 11.54 -10.34 8.24
N ILE A 463 11.70 -11.00 9.38
CA ILE A 463 10.65 -11.89 9.80
C ILE A 463 10.51 -11.87 11.31
N THR A 464 9.81 -10.89 11.76
CA THR A 464 8.96 -11.05 12.92
C THR A 464 7.96 -12.21 12.72
N MET A 465 7.73 -12.68 11.51
CA MET A 465 6.83 -13.78 11.16
C MET A 465 7.42 -15.19 11.33
N ASN A 466 8.73 -15.33 11.55
CA ASN A 466 9.37 -16.63 11.75
C ASN A 466 9.50 -17.04 13.21
N ASN A 467 9.33 -16.10 14.13
CA ASN A 467 9.23 -16.41 15.56
C ASN A 467 7.80 -16.79 15.97
N ASP A 468 7.62 -17.25 17.20
CA ASP A 468 6.31 -17.72 17.68
C ASP A 468 5.25 -16.62 17.67
N LEU A 469 5.60 -15.38 17.97
CA LEU A 469 4.67 -14.24 17.91
C LEU A 469 4.29 -13.90 16.47
N GLY A 470 5.26 -13.85 15.58
CA GLY A 470 5.02 -13.58 14.16
C GLY A 470 4.12 -14.63 13.50
N LYS A 471 4.25 -15.89 13.88
CA LYS A 471 3.37 -16.95 13.38
C LYS A 471 1.92 -16.81 13.81
N MET A 472 1.65 -16.06 14.89
CA MET A 472 0.27 -15.82 15.35
C MET A 472 -0.56 -14.95 14.39
N VAL A 473 0.05 -14.22 13.46
CA VAL A 473 -0.68 -13.44 12.44
C VAL A 473 -1.13 -14.28 11.26
N LEU A 474 -0.68 -15.54 11.16
CA LEU A 474 -1.05 -16.42 10.06
C LEU A 474 -2.53 -16.83 10.17
N ASN A 475 -3.23 -16.72 9.05
CA ASN A 475 -4.62 -17.15 8.96
C ASN A 475 -4.70 -18.69 9.02
N PRO A 476 -5.36 -19.27 10.02
CA PRO A 476 -5.45 -20.73 10.20
C PRO A 476 -6.25 -21.43 9.08
N ASP A 477 -7.13 -20.70 8.39
CA ASP A 477 -7.96 -21.23 7.31
C ASP A 477 -7.20 -21.36 5.98
N VAL A 478 -5.98 -20.83 5.91
CA VAL A 478 -5.17 -20.80 4.70
C VAL A 478 -3.85 -21.55 4.89
N THR A 479 -3.61 -22.52 4.04
CA THR A 479 -2.36 -23.29 4.06
C THR A 479 -1.14 -22.41 3.86
N VAL A 480 -0.14 -22.51 4.73
CA VAL A 480 1.20 -21.98 4.51
C VAL A 480 1.93 -22.91 3.54
N ARG A 481 2.36 -22.38 2.41
CA ARG A 481 2.96 -23.18 1.33
C ARG A 481 4.41 -23.54 1.64
N SER A 482 4.81 -24.71 1.19
CA SER A 482 6.21 -25.17 1.26
C SER A 482 7.06 -24.51 0.17
N ARG A 483 8.38 -24.61 0.32
CA ARG A 483 9.28 -24.21 -0.78
C ARG A 483 9.07 -25.08 -2.01
N GLY A 484 9.38 -24.53 -3.19
CA GLY A 484 9.38 -25.27 -4.45
C GLY A 484 8.00 -25.38 -5.10
N VAL A 485 7.00 -24.68 -4.60
CA VAL A 485 5.66 -24.64 -5.20
C VAL A 485 5.34 -23.30 -5.82
N MET A 486 4.40 -23.31 -6.78
CA MET A 486 3.85 -22.09 -7.35
C MET A 486 2.67 -21.59 -6.51
N GLU A 487 2.60 -20.28 -6.32
CA GLU A 487 1.51 -19.60 -5.64
C GLU A 487 0.83 -18.59 -6.57
N LYS A 488 -0.43 -18.33 -6.33
CA LYS A 488 -1.22 -17.34 -7.06
C LYS A 488 -2.52 -17.01 -6.33
N CYS A 489 -3.21 -15.96 -6.72
CA CYS A 489 -4.53 -15.62 -6.22
C CYS A 489 -5.47 -16.85 -6.27
N SER A 490 -6.07 -17.18 -5.13
CA SER A 490 -7.07 -18.25 -4.98
C SER A 490 -8.51 -17.74 -5.06
N PHE A 491 -8.71 -16.45 -5.30
CA PHE A 491 -9.99 -15.75 -5.17
C PHE A 491 -10.56 -15.83 -3.74
N CYS A 492 -9.69 -15.88 -2.73
CA CYS A 492 -10.03 -16.09 -1.32
C CYS A 492 -11.04 -17.25 -1.15
N VAL A 493 -10.69 -18.43 -1.67
CA VAL A 493 -11.58 -19.61 -1.66
C VAL A 493 -12.12 -19.93 -0.26
N GLN A 494 -11.38 -19.67 0.80
CA GLN A 494 -11.81 -19.80 2.20
C GLN A 494 -13.03 -18.91 2.50
N LYS A 495 -13.03 -17.65 2.04
CA LYS A 495 -14.15 -16.72 2.20
C LYS A 495 -15.37 -17.14 1.35
N ILE A 496 -15.15 -17.68 0.16
CA ILE A 496 -16.22 -18.28 -0.65
C ILE A 496 -16.85 -19.44 0.10
N GLN A 497 -16.05 -20.34 0.68
CA GLN A 497 -16.59 -21.48 1.44
C GLN A 497 -17.32 -21.01 2.70
N GLN A 498 -16.84 -19.99 3.38
CA GLN A 498 -17.50 -19.39 4.53
C GLN A 498 -18.88 -18.82 4.14
N GLY A 499 -18.98 -18.02 3.08
CA GLY A 499 -20.25 -17.50 2.58
C GLY A 499 -21.23 -18.59 2.22
N LYS A 500 -20.78 -19.64 1.53
CA LYS A 500 -21.59 -20.83 1.22
C LYS A 500 -22.09 -21.55 2.49
N LEU A 501 -21.25 -21.65 3.51
CA LEU A 501 -21.62 -22.28 4.78
C LEU A 501 -22.70 -21.47 5.51
N VAL A 502 -22.56 -20.15 5.55
CA VAL A 502 -23.57 -19.25 6.14
C VAL A 502 -24.90 -19.38 5.40
N ALA A 503 -24.92 -19.23 4.07
CA ALA A 503 -26.13 -19.36 3.27
C ALA A 503 -26.82 -20.72 3.47
N ARG A 504 -26.04 -21.81 3.54
CA ARG A 504 -26.55 -23.17 3.83
C ARG A 504 -27.15 -23.28 5.24
N SER A 505 -26.50 -22.68 6.25
CA SER A 505 -27.01 -22.68 7.63
C SER A 505 -28.34 -21.94 7.74
N GLU A 506 -28.51 -20.89 6.94
CA GLU A 506 -29.73 -20.09 6.83
C GLU A 506 -30.76 -20.70 5.87
N LYS A 507 -30.45 -21.85 5.25
CA LYS A 507 -31.30 -22.56 4.29
C LYS A 507 -31.77 -21.69 3.12
N ARG A 508 -30.89 -20.84 2.62
CA ARG A 508 -31.11 -19.97 1.46
C ARG A 508 -30.02 -20.14 0.40
N GLU A 509 -30.31 -19.66 -0.79
CA GLU A 509 -29.30 -19.55 -1.84
C GLU A 509 -28.28 -18.47 -1.52
N LEU A 510 -27.05 -18.65 -2.03
CA LEU A 510 -25.99 -17.66 -1.98
C LEU A 510 -26.35 -16.46 -2.87
N LYS A 511 -26.20 -15.26 -2.35
CA LYS A 511 -26.50 -14.01 -3.08
C LYS A 511 -25.21 -13.21 -3.29
N ASP A 512 -25.27 -12.29 -4.24
CA ASP A 512 -24.23 -11.29 -4.39
C ASP A 512 -24.11 -10.45 -3.10
N GLY A 513 -22.87 -10.22 -2.67
CA GLY A 513 -22.57 -9.59 -1.38
C GLY A 513 -22.36 -10.55 -0.19
N ASP A 514 -22.78 -11.84 -0.29
CA ASP A 514 -22.52 -12.84 0.76
C ASP A 514 -21.02 -13.22 0.85
N VAL A 515 -20.29 -12.98 -0.20
CA VAL A 515 -18.84 -13.23 -0.29
C VAL A 515 -18.13 -11.95 -0.68
N SER A 516 -17.14 -11.56 0.12
CA SER A 516 -16.18 -10.54 -0.26
C SER A 516 -14.75 -11.07 -0.13
N THR A 517 -13.91 -10.76 -1.09
CA THR A 517 -12.48 -11.12 -1.01
C THR A 517 -11.73 -10.10 -0.14
N ALA A 518 -10.57 -10.46 0.40
CA ALA A 518 -9.79 -9.53 1.23
C ALA A 518 -9.38 -8.25 0.49
N CYS A 519 -9.24 -8.30 -0.82
CA CYS A 519 -8.89 -7.13 -1.63
C CYS A 519 -10.11 -6.29 -2.06
N SER A 520 -11.34 -6.75 -1.78
CA SER A 520 -12.58 -6.02 -2.09
C SER A 520 -13.29 -5.50 -0.83
N THR A 521 -12.83 -5.92 0.34
CA THR A 521 -13.31 -5.42 1.63
C THR A 521 -12.62 -4.10 1.97
#